data_a8bf99ff3af12ffffd85d8f777ce8121
#
_entry.id   a8bf99ff3af12ffffd85d8f777ce8121
#
_cell.length_a   1.000
_cell.length_b   1.000
_cell.length_c   1.000
_cell.angle_alpha   90.00
_cell.angle_beta   90.00
_cell.angle_gamma   90.00
#
_symmetry.space_group_name_H-M   'P 1'
#
loop_
_entity.id
_entity.type
_entity.pdbx_description
1 polymer ?
#
loop_
_entity_poly.entity_id
_entity_poly.type
_entity_poly.pdbx_seq_one_letter_code
_entity_poly.pdbx_strand_id
1 'polypeptide(L)'
;MITSAERVTEVNSGSPSKTVNSAPDLTENAMMAEPTKDVGVSSTQSNVVLRVATLQDLALLQHIEQTCFTTDRLSKSRFKFYIDAQHAELIVAERAPSSLGSNLDQNNQGLNSIVGYGLLLLRRGTQLTRLYSIAVLPEARGLGVAEKLIHSLGERALLRGKRFMRLEVAVGNAGAIALYKKLGFSQFGMYTDYYDDHTDALRMQKVLVPSKSVKPEVYPWYQQTTDFTCGPSALMMAMCALNNRYEMTQEKELSLWRTATTIFMMSGHGGCHPVGLALAAVNEGYAAKVLINQDVPLFVDGVRNTDKKAIVENVESQFMAEARKKGIAVAISDWPMDVIDQTLKAGGAVLCLISTYAFDKKKVPHWVAITSCDPHCYYLHDPDASDGQPVEYQHIPVAREDFLRLASYGTRKVRTLVLLKKKK
;
A
#
# COMPACT_ATOMS: atom_id res chain seq x y z
N MET A 1 -3.44 17.96 -19.80
CA MET A 1 -2.24 18.77 -19.99
C MET A 1 -1.98 19.54 -18.71
N ILE A 2 -1.10 19.07 -17.87
CA ILE A 2 -0.41 19.84 -16.84
C ILE A 2 0.96 19.17 -16.72
N THR A 3 1.96 19.91 -17.12
CA THR A 3 3.36 19.55 -17.23
C THR A 3 4.02 19.41 -15.88
N SER A 4 4.70 18.32 -15.68
CA SER A 4 5.65 18.07 -14.59
C SER A 4 6.92 18.88 -14.85
N ALA A 5 7.35 19.64 -13.85
CA ALA A 5 8.67 20.27 -13.86
C ALA A 5 9.71 19.27 -13.36
N GLU A 6 10.68 19.02 -14.21
CA GLU A 6 11.92 18.27 -13.94
C GLU A 6 12.79 18.97 -12.89
N ARG A 7 13.33 18.21 -11.96
CA ARG A 7 14.61 18.51 -11.34
C ARG A 7 15.50 17.29 -11.35
N VAL A 8 16.48 17.36 -12.23
CA VAL A 8 17.68 16.53 -12.23
C VAL A 8 18.57 17.00 -11.09
N THR A 9 18.99 16.11 -10.21
CA THR A 9 20.17 16.30 -9.38
C THR A 9 21.06 15.07 -9.45
N GLU A 10 22.30 15.30 -9.79
CA GLU A 10 23.38 14.35 -10.01
C GLU A 10 23.67 13.53 -8.75
N VAL A 11 23.92 12.25 -9.00
CA VAL A 11 24.33 11.27 -7.99
C VAL A 11 25.83 11.37 -7.79
N ASN A 12 26.26 11.58 -6.58
CA ASN A 12 27.65 11.40 -6.17
C ASN A 12 27.78 10.16 -5.29
N SER A 13 28.65 9.27 -5.70
CA SER A 13 28.97 7.97 -5.14
C SER A 13 29.68 8.06 -3.79
N GLY A 14 29.28 7.26 -2.83
CA GLY A 14 30.03 7.06 -1.60
C GLY A 14 29.38 6.11 -0.62
N SER A 15 29.73 4.83 -0.67
CA SER A 15 29.46 3.89 0.42
C SER A 15 30.35 4.19 1.62
N PRO A 16 29.86 3.92 2.84
CA PRO A 16 30.53 2.87 3.61
C PRO A 16 29.59 1.92 4.38
N SER A 17 30.00 0.68 4.41
CA SER A 17 29.59 -0.40 5.30
C SER A 17 29.61 -0.03 6.78
N LYS A 18 28.55 -0.39 7.54
CA LYS A 18 28.66 -0.62 8.99
C LYS A 18 27.74 -1.74 9.47
N THR A 19 28.40 -2.73 9.95
CA THR A 19 28.19 -3.78 10.98
C THR A 19 26.88 -3.74 11.80
N VAL A 20 26.28 -4.91 11.83
CA VAL A 20 25.22 -5.41 12.72
C VAL A 20 25.73 -5.43 14.16
N ASN A 21 24.92 -4.94 15.10
CA ASN A 21 25.08 -5.26 16.53
C ASN A 21 23.79 -5.86 17.09
N SER A 22 24.00 -6.93 17.81
CA SER A 22 23.10 -7.84 18.50
C SER A 22 22.22 -7.17 19.56
N ALA A 23 20.97 -7.66 19.67
CA ALA A 23 20.03 -7.36 20.74
C ALA A 23 20.46 -7.96 22.09
N PRO A 24 20.11 -7.34 23.21
CA PRO A 24 20.10 -8.02 24.50
C PRO A 24 18.70 -8.55 24.86
N ASP A 25 18.73 -9.74 25.38
CA ASP A 25 17.72 -10.54 26.05
C ASP A 25 17.22 -9.84 27.34
N LEU A 26 15.91 -9.73 27.54
CA LEU A 26 15.32 -9.33 28.81
C LEU A 26 14.21 -10.31 29.21
N THR A 27 14.59 -11.18 30.13
CA THR A 27 13.73 -12.06 30.92
C THR A 27 12.81 -11.29 31.88
N GLU A 28 11.62 -11.86 32.03
CA GLU A 28 10.58 -11.72 33.02
C GLU A 28 10.89 -10.99 34.34
N ASN A 29 9.96 -10.13 34.77
CA ASN A 29 9.51 -10.15 36.17
C ASN A 29 8.05 -9.65 36.28
N ALA A 30 7.19 -10.57 36.70
CA ALA A 30 5.82 -10.29 37.13
C ALA A 30 5.86 -9.74 38.57
N MET A 31 5.20 -8.60 38.78
CA MET A 31 4.78 -8.20 40.13
C MET A 31 3.36 -7.66 40.10
N MET A 32 2.49 -8.33 40.84
CA MET A 32 1.14 -7.93 41.17
C MET A 32 1.15 -6.61 41.97
N ALA A 33 0.22 -5.71 41.65
CA ALA A 33 -0.16 -4.59 42.52
C ALA A 33 -1.68 -4.44 42.52
N GLU A 34 -2.20 -4.32 43.73
CA GLU A 34 -3.61 -4.24 44.14
C GLU A 34 -4.33 -2.97 43.68
N PRO A 35 -5.67 -2.93 43.77
CA PRO A 35 -6.50 -1.87 43.20
C PRO A 35 -6.54 -0.60 44.08
N THR A 36 -6.14 0.52 43.52
CA THR A 36 -6.34 1.83 44.17
C THR A 36 -7.52 2.58 43.56
N LYS A 37 -8.46 2.88 44.43
CA LYS A 37 -9.52 3.90 44.51
C LYS A 37 -9.77 4.80 43.29
N ASP A 38 -11.03 4.77 42.89
CA ASP A 38 -11.75 5.81 42.15
C ASP A 38 -11.32 7.23 42.55
N VAL A 39 -10.67 7.90 41.59
CA VAL A 39 -10.62 9.36 41.55
C VAL A 39 -11.38 9.77 40.29
N GLY A 40 -12.56 10.35 40.54
CA GLY A 40 -13.42 10.88 39.50
C GLY A 40 -12.67 11.90 38.64
N VAL A 41 -12.23 11.49 37.45
CA VAL A 41 -11.79 12.40 36.40
C VAL A 41 -13.03 12.89 35.69
N SER A 42 -13.44 14.10 36.02
CA SER A 42 -14.38 14.90 35.25
C SER A 42 -13.92 14.96 33.80
N SER A 43 -14.57 14.20 32.93
CA SER A 43 -14.38 14.27 31.49
C SER A 43 -14.92 15.61 31.00
N THR A 44 -14.07 16.60 30.83
CA THR A 44 -14.35 17.81 30.07
C THR A 44 -14.57 17.39 28.61
N GLN A 45 -15.80 17.02 28.26
CA GLN A 45 -16.18 16.73 26.88
C GLN A 45 -15.95 17.99 26.05
N SER A 46 -15.05 17.89 25.07
CA SER A 46 -14.87 18.95 24.09
C SER A 46 -16.17 19.18 23.31
N ASN A 47 -16.73 20.39 23.43
CA ASN A 47 -17.94 20.76 22.74
C ASN A 47 -17.63 21.12 21.28
N VAL A 48 -17.23 20.10 20.47
CA VAL A 48 -16.94 20.24 19.03
C VAL A 48 -17.89 19.39 18.21
N VAL A 49 -18.39 19.98 17.12
CA VAL A 49 -19.18 19.33 16.08
C VAL A 49 -18.29 19.02 14.88
N LEU A 50 -18.43 17.82 14.31
CA LEU A 50 -17.71 17.43 13.11
C LEU A 50 -18.61 17.55 11.88
N ARG A 51 -18.09 18.14 10.81
CA ARG A 51 -18.79 18.26 9.53
C ARG A 51 -17.82 18.13 8.35
N VAL A 52 -18.36 17.88 7.18
CA VAL A 52 -17.58 17.93 5.93
C VAL A 52 -17.11 19.37 5.70
N ALA A 53 -15.86 19.51 5.23
CA ALA A 53 -15.31 20.80 4.85
C ALA A 53 -15.96 21.32 3.56
N THR A 54 -16.08 22.63 3.47
CA THR A 54 -16.62 23.35 2.32
C THR A 54 -15.60 24.35 1.79
N LEU A 55 -15.86 24.93 0.62
CA LEU A 55 -14.98 25.95 0.06
C LEU A 55 -14.88 27.22 0.94
N GLN A 56 -15.87 27.47 1.80
CA GLN A 56 -15.87 28.58 2.76
C GLN A 56 -14.82 28.38 3.86
N ASP A 57 -14.42 27.14 4.14
CA ASP A 57 -13.46 26.81 5.18
C ASP A 57 -11.99 27.00 4.76
N LEU A 58 -11.73 27.30 3.47
CA LEU A 58 -10.38 27.34 2.91
C LEU A 58 -9.40 28.26 3.64
N ALA A 59 -9.87 29.42 4.12
CA ALA A 59 -9.03 30.37 4.85
C ALA A 59 -8.63 29.83 6.23
N LEU A 60 -9.59 29.20 6.94
CA LEU A 60 -9.36 28.59 8.25
C LEU A 60 -8.49 27.32 8.16
N LEU A 61 -8.71 26.49 7.15
CA LEU A 61 -7.86 25.32 6.87
C LEU A 61 -6.40 25.72 6.63
N GLN A 62 -6.17 26.81 5.85
CA GLN A 62 -4.83 27.33 5.64
C GLN A 62 -4.19 27.87 6.93
N HIS A 63 -4.97 28.57 7.75
CA HIS A 63 -4.50 29.06 9.05
C HIS A 63 -4.08 27.91 9.96
N ILE A 64 -4.91 26.86 10.07
CA ILE A 64 -4.57 25.66 10.85
C ILE A 64 -3.28 25.00 10.35
N GLU A 65 -3.12 24.88 9.01
CA GLU A 65 -1.91 24.31 8.40
C GLU A 65 -0.66 25.11 8.74
N GLN A 66 -0.73 26.44 8.63
CA GLN A 66 0.39 27.34 8.94
C GLN A 66 0.77 27.31 10.43
N THR A 67 -0.24 27.15 11.30
CA THR A 67 -0.03 27.10 12.75
C THR A 67 0.52 25.75 13.22
N CYS A 68 0.08 24.66 12.60
CA CYS A 68 0.37 23.30 13.08
C CYS A 68 1.60 22.66 12.46
N PHE A 69 1.99 23.07 11.24
CA PHE A 69 3.08 22.45 10.49
C PHE A 69 4.16 23.48 10.10
N THR A 70 5.40 23.07 10.15
CA THR A 70 6.55 23.85 9.68
C THR A 70 6.94 23.51 8.25
N THR A 71 6.84 22.22 7.89
CA THR A 71 7.15 21.63 6.58
C THR A 71 5.94 20.86 6.03
N ASP A 72 6.01 20.34 4.83
CA ASP A 72 5.01 19.45 4.20
C ASP A 72 3.57 19.97 4.20
N ARG A 73 3.41 21.29 4.11
CA ARG A 73 2.12 21.96 4.21
C ARG A 73 1.23 21.73 2.99
N LEU A 74 -0.06 21.49 3.26
CA LEU A 74 -1.08 21.51 2.21
C LEU A 74 -1.34 22.92 1.71
N SER A 75 -1.25 23.10 0.40
CA SER A 75 -1.58 24.38 -0.25
C SER A 75 -3.09 24.59 -0.33
N LYS A 76 -3.51 25.84 -0.49
CA LYS A 76 -4.93 26.20 -0.74
C LYS A 76 -5.53 25.46 -1.91
N SER A 77 -4.77 25.29 -3.00
CA SER A 77 -5.21 24.56 -4.18
C SER A 77 -5.45 23.08 -3.89
N ARG A 78 -4.61 22.47 -3.05
CA ARG A 78 -4.79 21.08 -2.59
C ARG A 78 -6.03 20.93 -1.72
N PHE A 79 -6.28 21.81 -0.77
CA PHE A 79 -7.52 21.79 0.00
C PHE A 79 -8.75 21.91 -0.90
N LYS A 80 -8.76 22.89 -1.82
CA LYS A 80 -9.84 23.05 -2.79
C LYS A 80 -10.07 21.75 -3.61
N PHE A 81 -8.99 21.11 -4.05
CA PHE A 81 -9.07 19.85 -4.79
C PHE A 81 -9.71 18.73 -3.95
N TYR A 82 -9.29 18.58 -2.67
CA TYR A 82 -9.79 17.50 -1.82
C TYR A 82 -11.23 17.71 -1.32
N ILE A 83 -11.71 18.95 -1.21
CA ILE A 83 -13.11 19.25 -0.88
C ILE A 83 -14.05 18.64 -1.92
N ASP A 84 -13.72 18.72 -3.21
CA ASP A 84 -14.56 18.24 -4.30
C ASP A 84 -14.22 16.79 -4.73
N ALA A 85 -13.14 16.20 -4.20
CA ALA A 85 -12.63 14.91 -4.66
C ALA A 85 -13.45 13.73 -4.13
N GLN A 86 -13.98 12.90 -5.02
CA GLN A 86 -14.73 11.67 -4.66
C GLN A 86 -13.88 10.62 -3.93
N HIS A 87 -12.55 10.69 -4.03
CA HIS A 87 -11.60 9.77 -3.41
C HIS A 87 -10.99 10.32 -2.13
N ALA A 88 -11.55 11.39 -1.57
CA ALA A 88 -11.13 12.00 -0.31
C ALA A 88 -12.32 12.25 0.62
N GLU A 89 -12.06 12.23 1.91
CA GLU A 89 -12.96 12.70 2.96
C GLU A 89 -12.21 13.76 3.75
N LEU A 90 -12.61 15.02 3.61
CA LEU A 90 -12.08 16.14 4.39
C LEU A 90 -13.14 16.62 5.36
N ILE A 91 -12.86 16.48 6.66
CA ILE A 91 -13.76 16.89 7.73
C ILE A 91 -13.10 17.95 8.61
N VAL A 92 -13.90 18.82 9.18
CA VAL A 92 -13.48 19.87 10.12
C VAL A 92 -14.14 19.67 11.48
N ALA A 93 -13.41 20.05 12.52
CA ALA A 93 -13.91 20.12 13.90
C ALA A 93 -14.24 21.57 14.22
N GLU A 94 -15.51 21.87 14.38
CA GLU A 94 -16.04 23.19 14.68
C GLU A 94 -16.43 23.28 16.17
N ARG A 95 -16.02 24.34 16.84
CA ARG A 95 -16.39 24.58 18.23
C ARG A 95 -17.88 24.92 18.29
N ALA A 96 -18.66 24.15 19.06
CA ALA A 96 -20.08 24.45 19.26
C ALA A 96 -20.24 25.81 19.93
N PRO A 97 -21.26 26.62 19.56
CA PRO A 97 -21.55 27.87 20.23
C PRO A 97 -21.75 27.62 21.71
N SER A 98 -21.04 28.35 22.56
CA SER A 98 -21.26 28.27 24.01
C SER A 98 -22.65 28.84 24.33
N SER A 99 -23.49 28.02 24.92
CA SER A 99 -24.86 28.38 25.36
C SER A 99 -24.88 29.30 26.57
N LEU A 100 -23.74 29.77 27.04
CA LEU A 100 -23.65 30.74 28.17
C LEU A 100 -23.20 32.08 27.64
N GLY A 101 -24.17 33.00 27.65
CA GLY A 101 -23.95 34.38 27.24
C GLY A 101 -22.92 35.09 28.12
N SER A 102 -22.12 35.89 27.46
CA SER A 102 -21.67 37.19 27.96
C SER A 102 -21.36 38.06 26.76
N ASN A 103 -22.00 39.20 26.75
CA ASN A 103 -21.76 40.31 25.83
C ASN A 103 -20.30 40.64 25.72
N LEU A 104 -19.67 40.32 24.59
CA LEU A 104 -18.47 41.00 24.10
C LEU A 104 -18.20 40.51 22.65
N ASP A 105 -18.22 41.49 21.73
CA ASP A 105 -17.76 41.40 20.34
C ASP A 105 -18.65 40.73 19.31
N GLN A 106 -19.73 41.40 18.93
CA GLN A 106 -20.56 41.04 17.77
C GLN A 106 -19.87 41.16 16.43
N ASN A 107 -18.60 41.63 16.36
CA ASN A 107 -17.85 41.79 15.12
C ASN A 107 -16.90 40.64 14.75
N ASN A 108 -16.78 39.56 15.58
CA ASN A 108 -15.85 38.47 15.35
C ASN A 108 -16.51 37.07 15.32
N GLN A 109 -17.83 37.00 15.19
CA GLN A 109 -18.59 35.74 15.31
C GLN A 109 -18.45 34.73 14.16
N GLY A 110 -17.63 34.98 13.14
CA GLY A 110 -17.49 34.07 11.99
C GLY A 110 -16.12 33.43 11.79
N LEU A 111 -15.06 33.88 12.46
CA LEU A 111 -13.70 33.62 12.00
C LEU A 111 -12.92 32.56 12.79
N ASN A 112 -13.40 32.04 13.94
CA ASN A 112 -12.62 31.12 14.78
C ASN A 112 -13.38 29.88 15.24
N SER A 113 -14.32 29.37 14.44
CA SER A 113 -15.09 28.18 14.85
C SER A 113 -14.36 26.87 14.60
N ILE A 114 -13.51 26.77 13.58
CA ILE A 114 -12.81 25.53 13.24
C ILE A 114 -11.50 25.45 14.02
N VAL A 115 -11.36 24.38 14.81
CA VAL A 115 -10.20 24.14 15.67
C VAL A 115 -9.32 22.98 15.21
N GLY A 116 -9.73 22.28 14.16
CA GLY A 116 -8.96 21.19 13.59
C GLY A 116 -9.61 20.61 12.34
N TYR A 117 -8.87 19.79 11.62
CA TYR A 117 -9.35 19.07 10.47
C TYR A 117 -8.69 17.68 10.36
N GLY A 118 -9.30 16.80 9.56
CA GLY A 118 -8.71 15.54 9.15
C GLY A 118 -9.01 15.24 7.70
N LEU A 119 -7.99 14.78 6.96
CA LEU A 119 -8.06 14.41 5.56
C LEU A 119 -7.73 12.93 5.39
N LEU A 120 -8.70 12.17 4.86
CA LEU A 120 -8.57 10.77 4.54
C LEU A 120 -8.61 10.56 3.03
N LEU A 121 -7.65 9.84 2.48
CA LEU A 121 -7.63 9.44 1.08
C LEU A 121 -8.12 8.00 0.93
N LEU A 122 -8.95 7.76 -0.09
CA LEU A 122 -9.56 6.46 -0.39
C LEU A 122 -8.83 5.85 -1.59
N ARG A 123 -8.05 4.79 -1.36
CA ARG A 123 -7.38 4.11 -2.47
C ARG A 123 -8.39 3.27 -3.26
N ARG A 124 -8.46 3.53 -4.56
CA ARG A 124 -9.37 2.85 -5.46
C ARG A 124 -8.98 1.37 -5.62
N GLY A 125 -9.99 0.50 -5.80
CA GLY A 125 -9.77 -0.93 -6.03
C GLY A 125 -9.22 -1.72 -4.85
N THR A 126 -9.05 -1.08 -3.69
CA THR A 126 -8.53 -1.71 -2.47
C THR A 126 -9.40 -1.42 -1.27
N GLN A 127 -9.20 -2.16 -0.18
CA GLN A 127 -9.86 -1.93 1.12
C GLN A 127 -9.12 -0.90 1.99
N LEU A 128 -8.14 -0.19 1.42
CA LEU A 128 -7.24 0.70 2.13
C LEU A 128 -7.70 2.16 2.06
N THR A 129 -7.56 2.87 3.19
CA THR A 129 -7.55 4.33 3.26
C THR A 129 -6.24 4.82 3.88
N ARG A 130 -5.92 6.09 3.63
CA ARG A 130 -4.77 6.76 4.23
C ARG A 130 -5.21 8.03 4.95
N LEU A 131 -4.96 8.11 6.24
CA LEU A 131 -5.04 9.37 6.98
C LEU A 131 -3.86 10.23 6.53
N TYR A 132 -4.14 11.10 5.55
CA TYR A 132 -3.12 11.88 4.85
C TYR A 132 -2.61 13.07 5.66
N SER A 133 -3.54 13.76 6.32
CA SER A 133 -3.23 14.88 7.22
C SER A 133 -4.26 15.00 8.33
N ILE A 134 -3.82 15.37 9.52
CA ILE A 134 -4.66 15.72 10.65
C ILE A 134 -3.99 16.83 11.46
N ALA A 135 -4.72 17.88 11.76
CA ALA A 135 -4.23 19.00 12.54
C ALA A 135 -5.27 19.46 13.55
N VAL A 136 -4.80 19.83 14.73
CA VAL A 136 -5.60 20.45 15.81
C VAL A 136 -4.82 21.63 16.35
N LEU A 137 -5.45 22.80 16.38
CA LEU A 137 -4.87 24.03 16.91
C LEU A 137 -4.38 23.82 18.35
N PRO A 138 -3.26 24.45 18.74
CA PRO A 138 -2.65 24.27 20.07
C PRO A 138 -3.63 24.42 21.23
N GLU A 139 -4.52 25.41 21.16
CA GLU A 139 -5.54 25.72 22.18
C GLU A 139 -6.68 24.69 22.28
N ALA A 140 -6.79 23.79 21.30
CA ALA A 140 -7.77 22.70 21.28
C ALA A 140 -7.14 21.31 21.50
N ARG A 141 -5.83 21.26 21.72
CA ARG A 141 -5.14 19.99 22.05
C ARG A 141 -5.50 19.54 23.45
N GLY A 142 -5.42 18.23 23.69
CA GLY A 142 -5.82 17.64 24.98
C GLY A 142 -7.34 17.49 25.18
N LEU A 143 -8.16 18.09 24.32
CA LEU A 143 -9.63 18.04 24.41
C LEU A 143 -10.27 16.89 23.62
N GLY A 144 -9.49 15.92 23.13
CA GLY A 144 -9.99 14.75 22.38
C GLY A 144 -10.42 15.03 20.94
N VAL A 145 -10.13 16.23 20.38
CA VAL A 145 -10.55 16.62 19.03
C VAL A 145 -9.95 15.70 17.96
N ALA A 146 -8.66 15.38 18.04
CA ALA A 146 -7.99 14.48 17.08
C ALA A 146 -8.59 13.06 17.14
N GLU A 147 -8.91 12.56 18.33
CA GLU A 147 -9.58 11.27 18.54
C GLU A 147 -10.94 11.24 17.84
N LYS A 148 -11.77 12.27 18.03
CA LYS A 148 -13.08 12.40 17.37
C LYS A 148 -12.95 12.46 15.85
N LEU A 149 -11.99 13.23 15.31
CA LEU A 149 -11.70 13.30 13.88
C LEU A 149 -11.34 11.92 13.30
N ILE A 150 -10.44 11.18 13.96
CA ILE A 150 -10.01 9.85 13.50
C ILE A 150 -11.17 8.85 13.54
N HIS A 151 -12.00 8.88 14.58
CA HIS A 151 -13.19 8.02 14.68
C HIS A 151 -14.17 8.31 13.55
N SER A 152 -14.52 9.58 13.33
CA SER A 152 -15.44 9.97 12.25
C SER A 152 -14.93 9.62 10.87
N LEU A 153 -13.63 9.81 10.61
CA LEU A 153 -13.01 9.38 9.36
C LEU A 153 -13.03 7.86 9.19
N GLY A 154 -12.85 7.11 10.28
CA GLY A 154 -12.97 5.65 10.29
C GLY A 154 -14.38 5.17 9.92
N GLU A 155 -15.42 5.77 10.49
CA GLU A 155 -16.82 5.49 10.18
C GLU A 155 -17.13 5.79 8.70
N ARG A 156 -16.68 6.93 8.19
CA ARG A 156 -16.81 7.30 6.77
C ARG A 156 -16.08 6.32 5.86
N ALA A 157 -14.89 5.88 6.24
CA ALA A 157 -14.15 4.85 5.52
C ALA A 157 -14.96 3.54 5.42
N LEU A 158 -15.56 3.10 6.53
CA LEU A 158 -16.42 1.90 6.57
C LEU A 158 -17.65 2.03 5.66
N LEU A 159 -18.33 3.19 5.68
CA LEU A 159 -19.46 3.47 4.79
C LEU A 159 -19.07 3.43 3.31
N ARG A 160 -17.79 3.71 3.00
CA ARG A 160 -17.20 3.61 1.65
C ARG A 160 -16.64 2.21 1.35
N GLY A 161 -16.94 1.22 2.19
CA GLY A 161 -16.49 -0.16 2.04
C GLY A 161 -14.99 -0.37 2.29
N LYS A 162 -14.32 0.53 3.04
CA LYS A 162 -12.91 0.42 3.37
C LYS A 162 -12.73 -0.20 4.75
N ARG A 163 -11.75 -1.09 4.90
CA ARG A 163 -11.53 -1.86 6.15
C ARG A 163 -10.25 -1.51 6.87
N PHE A 164 -9.34 -0.77 6.23
CA PHE A 164 -8.02 -0.46 6.77
C PHE A 164 -7.74 1.04 6.67
N MET A 165 -7.16 1.58 7.73
CA MET A 165 -6.65 2.95 7.75
C MET A 165 -5.15 2.92 8.04
N ARG A 166 -4.36 3.55 7.17
CA ARG A 166 -2.91 3.74 7.33
C ARG A 166 -2.59 5.19 7.59
N LEU A 167 -1.45 5.41 8.19
CA LEU A 167 -0.84 6.74 8.36
C LEU A 167 0.67 6.61 8.44
N GLU A 168 1.33 7.72 8.19
CA GLU A 168 2.73 7.96 8.47
C GLU A 168 2.85 9.05 9.54
N VAL A 169 3.80 8.89 10.46
CA VAL A 169 4.05 9.85 11.55
C VAL A 169 5.53 9.97 11.82
N ALA A 170 6.03 11.19 11.96
CA ALA A 170 7.45 11.45 12.27
C ALA A 170 7.86 10.70 13.55
N VAL A 171 9.01 10.05 13.54
CA VAL A 171 9.53 9.25 14.67
C VAL A 171 9.67 10.08 15.95
N GLY A 172 9.92 11.38 15.83
CA GLY A 172 10.01 12.33 16.94
C GLY A 172 8.64 12.77 17.50
N ASN A 173 7.52 12.49 16.84
CA ASN A 173 6.19 12.91 17.29
C ASN A 173 5.58 11.91 18.29
N ALA A 174 6.19 11.83 19.50
CA ALA A 174 5.78 10.90 20.54
C ALA A 174 4.29 11.04 20.95
N GLY A 175 3.77 12.27 20.94
CA GLY A 175 2.36 12.53 21.29
C GLY A 175 1.37 11.93 20.28
N ALA A 176 1.63 12.13 18.99
CA ALA A 176 0.80 11.55 17.93
C ALA A 176 0.92 10.02 17.92
N ILE A 177 2.13 9.48 18.06
CA ILE A 177 2.36 8.02 18.12
C ILE A 177 1.59 7.39 19.28
N ALA A 178 1.63 8.00 20.47
CA ALA A 178 0.86 7.53 21.64
C ALA A 178 -0.65 7.55 21.38
N LEU A 179 -1.16 8.63 20.77
CA LEU A 179 -2.57 8.74 20.37
C LEU A 179 -2.96 7.63 19.39
N TYR A 180 -2.18 7.42 18.33
CA TYR A 180 -2.48 6.39 17.33
C TYR A 180 -2.46 4.98 17.94
N LYS A 181 -1.48 4.67 18.82
CA LYS A 181 -1.45 3.40 19.57
C LYS A 181 -2.69 3.22 20.44
N LYS A 182 -3.09 4.26 21.19
CA LYS A 182 -4.34 4.27 21.99
C LYS A 182 -5.57 3.99 21.12
N LEU A 183 -5.60 4.51 19.89
CA LEU A 183 -6.70 4.31 18.94
C LEU A 183 -6.65 2.97 18.19
N GLY A 184 -5.70 2.09 18.50
CA GLY A 184 -5.61 0.75 17.94
C GLY A 184 -4.80 0.67 16.64
N PHE A 185 -3.99 1.68 16.32
CA PHE A 185 -3.01 1.56 15.26
C PHE A 185 -1.78 0.77 15.74
N SER A 186 -1.31 -0.14 14.91
CA SER A 186 -0.08 -0.89 15.10
C SER A 186 0.96 -0.48 14.08
N GLN A 187 2.23 -0.39 14.49
CA GLN A 187 3.34 -0.16 13.59
C GLN A 187 3.58 -1.39 12.72
N PHE A 188 3.79 -1.21 11.43
CA PHE A 188 4.12 -2.27 10.48
C PHE A 188 5.34 -1.96 9.60
N GLY A 189 5.97 -0.79 9.76
CA GLY A 189 7.16 -0.41 9.02
C GLY A 189 7.69 0.95 9.43
N MET A 190 8.74 1.38 8.76
CA MET A 190 9.37 2.69 8.89
C MET A 190 9.89 3.12 7.52
N TYR A 191 9.89 4.42 7.26
CA TYR A 191 10.59 5.04 6.15
C TYR A 191 11.72 5.88 6.67
N THR A 192 12.86 5.73 6.05
CA THR A 192 14.00 6.63 6.25
C THR A 192 13.87 7.80 5.28
N ASP A 193 14.24 8.98 5.75
CA ASP A 193 14.31 10.20 4.92
C ASP A 193 12.98 10.56 4.23
N TYR A 194 11.90 10.54 5.01
CA TYR A 194 10.54 10.62 4.46
C TYR A 194 10.00 12.05 4.34
N TYR A 195 10.25 12.90 5.35
CA TYR A 195 9.78 14.28 5.36
C TYR A 195 10.78 15.23 4.71
N ASP A 196 10.33 16.42 4.30
CA ASP A 196 11.19 17.45 3.67
C ASP A 196 12.39 17.85 4.55
N ASP A 197 12.30 17.64 5.86
CA ASP A 197 13.37 17.87 6.86
C ASP A 197 14.25 16.63 7.08
N HIS A 198 14.16 15.62 6.23
CA HIS A 198 14.89 14.35 6.32
C HIS A 198 14.54 13.49 7.55
N THR A 199 13.44 13.79 8.25
CA THR A 199 12.98 12.98 9.38
C THR A 199 12.35 11.67 8.89
N ASP A 200 12.64 10.57 9.61
CA ASP A 200 12.04 9.26 9.38
C ASP A 200 10.57 9.23 9.78
N ALA A 201 9.78 8.40 9.13
CA ALA A 201 8.37 8.18 9.46
C ALA A 201 8.09 6.75 9.91
N LEU A 202 7.38 6.59 11.02
CA LEU A 202 6.75 5.32 11.38
C LEU A 202 5.50 5.13 10.54
N ARG A 203 5.33 3.93 10.02
CA ARG A 203 4.13 3.49 9.31
C ARG A 203 3.22 2.75 10.27
N MET A 204 2.00 3.21 10.39
CA MET A 204 1.03 2.59 11.28
C MET A 204 -0.26 2.22 10.55
N GLN A 205 -0.92 1.14 10.95
CA GLN A 205 -2.15 0.66 10.37
C GLN A 205 -3.15 0.28 11.46
N LYS A 206 -4.42 0.60 11.22
CA LYS A 206 -5.55 0.16 12.02
C LYS A 206 -6.53 -0.63 11.15
N VAL A 207 -7.04 -1.73 11.69
CA VAL A 207 -8.19 -2.46 11.13
C VAL A 207 -9.45 -1.79 11.66
N LEU A 208 -10.29 -1.29 10.77
CA LEU A 208 -11.53 -0.57 11.14
C LEU A 208 -12.67 -1.53 11.51
N VAL A 209 -12.65 -2.75 10.95
CA VAL A 209 -13.58 -3.83 11.31
C VAL A 209 -12.85 -4.79 12.23
N PRO A 210 -13.40 -5.17 13.39
CA PRO A 210 -12.80 -6.17 14.25
C PRO A 210 -12.63 -7.49 13.47
N SER A 211 -11.41 -7.83 13.13
CA SER A 211 -11.00 -9.11 12.57
C SER A 211 -9.89 -9.65 13.44
N LYS A 212 -9.79 -10.98 13.59
CA LYS A 212 -8.60 -11.60 14.18
C LYS A 212 -7.43 -11.30 13.23
N SER A 213 -6.73 -10.20 13.48
CA SER A 213 -5.66 -9.72 12.62
C SER A 213 -4.48 -10.69 12.68
N VAL A 214 -4.12 -11.26 11.54
CA VAL A 214 -2.81 -11.84 11.33
C VAL A 214 -1.82 -10.67 11.34
N LYS A 215 -0.82 -10.71 12.23
CA LYS A 215 0.29 -9.74 12.18
C LYS A 215 0.94 -9.87 10.80
N PRO A 216 1.11 -8.77 10.03
CA PRO A 216 1.80 -8.86 8.76
C PRO A 216 3.24 -9.30 9.04
N GLU A 217 3.63 -10.47 8.55
CA GLU A 217 5.03 -10.84 8.46
C GLU A 217 5.76 -9.84 7.57
N VAL A 218 6.99 -9.52 7.91
CA VAL A 218 7.83 -8.62 7.10
C VAL A 218 8.16 -9.34 5.79
N TYR A 219 7.40 -9.04 4.75
CA TYR A 219 7.66 -9.54 3.41
C TYR A 219 8.57 -8.56 2.67
N PRO A 220 9.67 -9.00 2.02
CA PRO A 220 10.59 -8.12 1.33
C PRO A 220 9.89 -7.40 0.17
N TRP A 221 10.22 -6.14 -0.04
CA TRP A 221 9.71 -5.35 -1.15
C TRP A 221 10.84 -4.75 -1.98
N TYR A 222 10.64 -4.72 -3.29
CA TYR A 222 11.57 -4.18 -4.26
C TYR A 222 10.80 -3.37 -5.31
N GLN A 223 11.20 -2.11 -5.52
CA GLN A 223 10.66 -1.28 -6.58
C GLN A 223 11.27 -1.67 -7.91
N GLN A 224 10.43 -1.92 -8.93
CA GLN A 224 10.93 -2.14 -10.29
C GLN A 224 11.71 -0.92 -10.77
N THR A 225 12.79 -1.17 -11.51
CA THR A 225 13.65 -0.10 -12.02
C THR A 225 13.28 0.36 -13.42
N THR A 226 12.36 -0.32 -14.09
CA THR A 226 11.86 -0.01 -15.44
C THR A 226 10.35 -0.26 -15.53
N ASP A 227 9.68 0.34 -16.52
CA ASP A 227 8.20 0.25 -16.70
C ASP A 227 7.72 -1.16 -17.11
N PHE A 228 8.61 -2.12 -17.36
CA PHE A 228 8.27 -3.44 -17.89
C PHE A 228 8.78 -4.62 -17.04
N THR A 229 9.43 -4.36 -15.92
CA THR A 229 10.06 -5.41 -15.08
C THR A 229 9.22 -5.79 -13.84
N CYS A 230 7.91 -5.53 -13.85
CA CYS A 230 7.02 -5.93 -12.75
C CYS A 230 7.10 -7.45 -12.43
N GLY A 231 7.18 -8.31 -13.45
CA GLY A 231 7.32 -9.75 -13.27
C GLY A 231 8.61 -10.17 -12.56
N PRO A 232 9.78 -9.78 -13.05
CA PRO A 232 11.06 -10.01 -12.37
C PRO A 232 11.11 -9.47 -10.94
N SER A 233 10.63 -8.25 -10.73
CA SER A 233 10.63 -7.62 -9.39
C SER A 233 9.72 -8.37 -8.42
N ALA A 234 8.51 -8.76 -8.86
CA ALA A 234 7.64 -9.63 -8.06
C ALA A 234 8.28 -10.99 -7.77
N LEU A 235 9.00 -11.56 -8.77
CA LEU A 235 9.73 -12.82 -8.61
C LEU A 235 10.88 -12.70 -7.60
N MET A 236 11.67 -11.64 -7.65
CA MET A 236 12.74 -11.38 -6.70
C MET A 236 12.20 -11.24 -5.27
N MET A 237 11.10 -10.50 -5.07
CA MET A 237 10.44 -10.38 -3.77
C MET A 237 10.01 -11.76 -3.23
N ALA A 238 9.42 -12.60 -4.08
CA ALA A 238 9.00 -13.95 -3.71
C ALA A 238 10.19 -14.87 -3.37
N MET A 239 11.28 -14.81 -4.15
CA MET A 239 12.49 -15.58 -3.88
C MET A 239 13.20 -15.11 -2.61
N CYS A 240 13.24 -13.81 -2.35
CA CYS A 240 13.79 -13.25 -1.12
C CYS A 240 12.95 -13.63 0.11
N ALA A 241 11.62 -13.67 -0.01
CA ALA A 241 10.75 -14.16 1.06
C ALA A 241 10.98 -15.63 1.40
N LEU A 242 11.31 -16.45 0.40
CA LEU A 242 11.66 -17.86 0.60
C LEU A 242 13.10 -18.05 1.12
N ASN A 243 13.99 -17.13 0.80
CA ASN A 243 15.41 -17.19 1.21
C ASN A 243 15.93 -15.76 1.43
N ASN A 244 16.01 -15.35 2.68
CA ASN A 244 16.44 -14.00 3.08
C ASN A 244 17.89 -13.64 2.70
N ARG A 245 18.68 -14.58 2.20
CA ARG A 245 20.01 -14.35 1.61
C ARG A 245 19.96 -13.98 0.13
N TYR A 246 18.77 -14.05 -0.49
CA TYR A 246 18.61 -13.66 -1.89
C TYR A 246 18.66 -12.14 -2.01
N GLU A 247 19.64 -11.64 -2.72
CA GLU A 247 19.81 -10.20 -2.96
C GLU A 247 18.98 -9.76 -4.16
N MET A 248 18.19 -8.71 -3.99
CA MET A 248 17.38 -8.09 -5.03
C MET A 248 18.17 -6.91 -5.63
N THR A 249 18.64 -7.07 -6.88
CA THR A 249 19.44 -6.05 -7.59
C THR A 249 18.89 -5.81 -8.97
N GLN A 250 19.15 -4.63 -9.54
CA GLN A 250 18.76 -4.31 -10.92
C GLN A 250 19.37 -5.28 -11.94
N GLU A 251 20.60 -5.75 -11.72
CA GLU A 251 21.24 -6.72 -12.59
C GLU A 251 20.43 -8.04 -12.66
N LYS A 252 20.01 -8.55 -11.50
CA LYS A 252 19.15 -9.74 -11.42
C LYS A 252 17.78 -9.48 -12.02
N GLU A 253 17.18 -8.33 -11.75
CA GLU A 253 15.90 -7.91 -12.33
C GLU A 253 15.93 -8.01 -13.87
N LEU A 254 16.94 -7.42 -14.50
CA LEU A 254 17.11 -7.45 -15.96
C LEU A 254 17.45 -8.85 -16.47
N SER A 255 18.23 -9.64 -15.74
CA SER A 255 18.55 -11.03 -16.10
C SER A 255 17.30 -11.92 -16.08
N LEU A 256 16.48 -11.80 -15.05
CA LEU A 256 15.20 -12.52 -14.93
C LEU A 256 14.23 -12.09 -16.03
N TRP A 257 14.17 -10.79 -16.34
CA TRP A 257 13.35 -10.29 -17.44
C TRP A 257 13.76 -10.89 -18.78
N ARG A 258 15.05 -10.95 -19.10
CA ARG A 258 15.58 -11.56 -20.34
C ARG A 258 15.18 -13.02 -20.46
N THR A 259 15.10 -13.75 -19.35
CA THR A 259 14.68 -15.15 -19.34
C THR A 259 13.17 -15.31 -19.51
N ALA A 260 12.35 -14.37 -19.01
CA ALA A 260 10.91 -14.50 -18.91
C ALA A 260 10.11 -13.71 -19.96
N THR A 261 10.76 -12.78 -20.69
CA THR A 261 10.08 -11.90 -21.64
C THR A 261 9.57 -12.63 -22.87
N THR A 262 8.36 -12.24 -23.32
CA THR A 262 7.74 -12.83 -24.50
C THR A 262 8.21 -12.22 -25.81
N ILE A 263 8.74 -11.00 -25.81
CA ILE A 263 9.14 -10.30 -27.04
C ILE A 263 10.33 -9.38 -26.82
N PHE A 264 11.33 -9.49 -27.73
CA PHE A 264 12.33 -8.48 -27.98
C PHE A 264 11.97 -7.72 -29.25
N MET A 265 11.38 -6.53 -29.14
CA MET A 265 11.05 -5.74 -30.32
C MET A 265 11.29 -4.25 -30.12
N MET A 266 11.72 -3.58 -31.19
CA MET A 266 12.04 -2.15 -31.26
C MET A 266 10.85 -1.20 -30.96
N SER A 267 9.63 -1.70 -30.82
CA SER A 267 8.42 -0.89 -30.61
C SER A 267 7.70 -1.13 -29.30
N GLY A 268 8.36 -1.69 -28.29
CA GLY A 268 7.78 -1.92 -26.97
C GLY A 268 8.50 -3.01 -26.20
N HIS A 269 8.49 -2.90 -24.89
CA HIS A 269 9.07 -3.89 -24.00
C HIS A 269 8.03 -5.00 -23.76
N GLY A 270 8.44 -6.26 -23.95
CA GLY A 270 7.57 -7.41 -23.71
C GLY A 270 7.33 -7.63 -22.23
N GLY A 271 6.08 -7.90 -21.86
CA GLY A 271 5.73 -8.42 -20.54
C GLY A 271 6.33 -9.82 -20.31
N CYS A 272 6.32 -10.27 -19.07
CA CYS A 272 6.84 -11.60 -18.72
C CYS A 272 5.74 -12.65 -18.77
N HIS A 273 6.07 -13.81 -19.39
CA HIS A 273 5.22 -14.98 -19.45
C HIS A 273 5.25 -15.75 -18.12
N PRO A 274 4.14 -16.28 -17.60
CA PRO A 274 4.12 -17.03 -16.33
C PRO A 274 5.08 -18.23 -16.33
N VAL A 275 5.16 -18.96 -17.45
CA VAL A 275 6.10 -20.08 -17.59
C VAL A 275 7.54 -19.58 -17.69
N GLY A 276 7.78 -18.43 -18.34
CA GLY A 276 9.09 -17.78 -18.36
C GLY A 276 9.56 -17.38 -16.95
N LEU A 277 8.67 -16.81 -16.12
CA LEU A 277 8.99 -16.51 -14.72
C LEU A 277 9.28 -17.77 -13.89
N ALA A 278 8.53 -18.86 -14.13
CA ALA A 278 8.80 -20.15 -13.49
C ALA A 278 10.15 -20.74 -13.91
N LEU A 279 10.52 -20.63 -15.20
CA LEU A 279 11.83 -21.03 -15.72
C LEU A 279 12.96 -20.22 -15.08
N ALA A 280 12.78 -18.91 -14.96
CA ALA A 280 13.73 -18.03 -14.29
C ALA A 280 13.91 -18.42 -12.82
N ALA A 281 12.83 -18.70 -12.08
CA ALA A 281 12.89 -19.17 -10.70
C ALA A 281 13.62 -20.50 -10.56
N VAL A 282 13.39 -21.46 -11.48
CA VAL A 282 14.05 -22.77 -11.47
C VAL A 282 15.54 -22.64 -11.75
N ASN A 283 15.94 -21.71 -12.63
CA ASN A 283 17.34 -21.39 -12.89
C ASN A 283 18.06 -20.83 -11.65
N GLU A 284 17.33 -20.05 -10.82
CA GLU A 284 17.79 -19.53 -9.52
C GLU A 284 17.71 -20.56 -8.37
N GLY A 285 17.37 -21.83 -8.67
CA GLY A 285 17.39 -22.93 -7.71
C GLY A 285 16.10 -23.11 -6.89
N TYR A 286 14.98 -22.53 -7.29
CA TYR A 286 13.69 -22.71 -6.67
C TYR A 286 12.85 -23.78 -7.39
N ALA A 287 11.87 -24.36 -6.69
CA ALA A 287 10.84 -25.16 -7.33
C ALA A 287 9.67 -24.26 -7.72
N ALA A 288 9.12 -24.46 -8.91
CA ALA A 288 8.03 -23.66 -9.46
C ALA A 288 6.90 -24.54 -10.02
N LYS A 289 5.65 -24.04 -9.92
CA LYS A 289 4.46 -24.56 -10.59
C LYS A 289 3.68 -23.39 -11.17
N VAL A 290 3.13 -23.58 -12.38
CA VAL A 290 2.32 -22.56 -13.05
C VAL A 290 0.87 -23.06 -13.14
N LEU A 291 -0.08 -22.16 -12.87
CA LEU A 291 -1.50 -22.38 -13.06
C LEU A 291 -2.01 -21.36 -14.07
N ILE A 292 -2.69 -21.82 -15.10
CA ILE A 292 -3.34 -20.99 -16.13
C ILE A 292 -4.78 -21.50 -16.27
N ASN A 293 -5.77 -20.62 -16.23
CA ASN A 293 -7.16 -21.05 -16.23
C ASN A 293 -7.71 -21.46 -17.61
N GLN A 294 -6.98 -21.18 -18.68
CA GLN A 294 -7.44 -21.43 -20.06
C GLN A 294 -6.27 -21.87 -20.95
N ASP A 295 -6.55 -22.78 -21.88
CA ASP A 295 -5.59 -23.19 -22.91
C ASP A 295 -5.67 -22.25 -24.13
N VAL A 296 -5.06 -21.09 -24.00
CA VAL A 296 -5.03 -20.05 -25.05
C VAL A 296 -3.67 -19.37 -25.04
N PRO A 297 -3.15 -18.98 -26.19
CA PRO A 297 -1.92 -18.20 -26.25
C PRO A 297 -2.06 -16.91 -25.45
N LEU A 298 -1.09 -16.67 -24.56
CA LEU A 298 -1.14 -15.51 -23.68
C LEU A 298 -0.62 -14.25 -24.41
N PHE A 299 -1.19 -13.09 -24.07
CA PHE A 299 -0.75 -11.77 -24.53
C PHE A 299 -0.86 -11.49 -26.03
N VAL A 300 -1.52 -12.35 -26.82
CA VAL A 300 -1.69 -12.17 -28.27
C VAL A 300 -2.82 -11.23 -28.66
N ASP A 301 -3.82 -11.05 -27.79
CA ASP A 301 -5.04 -10.28 -28.12
C ASP A 301 -4.78 -8.80 -28.40
N GLY A 302 -3.77 -8.21 -27.76
CA GLY A 302 -3.35 -6.84 -27.98
C GLY A 302 -2.43 -6.60 -29.17
N VAL A 303 -1.97 -7.69 -29.84
CA VAL A 303 -0.99 -7.62 -30.93
C VAL A 303 -1.73 -7.55 -32.26
N ARG A 304 -1.61 -6.40 -32.96
CA ARG A 304 -2.28 -6.18 -34.27
C ARG A 304 -1.56 -6.82 -35.44
N ASN A 305 -0.24 -6.94 -35.36
CA ASN A 305 0.59 -7.47 -36.44
C ASN A 305 0.64 -9.00 -36.37
N THR A 306 0.32 -9.68 -37.49
CA THR A 306 0.26 -11.15 -37.58
C THR A 306 1.59 -11.83 -37.33
N ASP A 307 2.69 -11.26 -37.85
CA ASP A 307 4.03 -11.83 -37.66
C ASP A 307 4.47 -11.75 -36.20
N LYS A 308 4.12 -10.63 -35.53
CA LYS A 308 4.36 -10.49 -34.10
C LYS A 308 3.53 -11.49 -33.28
N LYS A 309 2.29 -11.78 -33.68
CA LYS A 309 1.47 -12.85 -33.04
C LYS A 309 2.17 -14.20 -33.13
N ALA A 310 2.59 -14.58 -34.33
CA ALA A 310 3.29 -15.84 -34.56
C ALA A 310 4.57 -15.94 -33.71
N ILE A 311 5.31 -14.83 -33.51
CA ILE A 311 6.48 -14.80 -32.65
C ILE A 311 6.08 -15.07 -31.20
N VAL A 312 5.04 -14.41 -30.67
CA VAL A 312 4.55 -14.62 -29.28
C VAL A 312 4.16 -16.07 -29.07
N GLU A 313 3.39 -16.66 -29.99
CA GLU A 313 2.96 -18.06 -29.95
C GLU A 313 4.14 -19.03 -29.99
N ASN A 314 5.15 -18.76 -30.85
CA ASN A 314 6.38 -19.53 -30.90
C ASN A 314 7.19 -19.47 -29.61
N VAL A 315 7.34 -18.27 -29.00
CA VAL A 315 8.04 -18.10 -27.73
C VAL A 315 7.29 -18.84 -26.61
N GLU A 316 5.96 -18.76 -26.56
CA GLU A 316 5.17 -19.53 -25.60
C GLU A 316 5.38 -21.05 -25.78
N SER A 317 5.37 -21.53 -27.01
CA SER A 317 5.66 -22.96 -27.32
C SER A 317 7.04 -23.37 -26.84
N GLN A 318 8.06 -22.50 -26.99
CA GLN A 318 9.40 -22.73 -26.48
C GLN A 318 9.41 -22.77 -24.94
N PHE A 319 8.74 -21.85 -24.27
CA PHE A 319 8.63 -21.86 -22.81
C PHE A 319 7.98 -23.15 -22.32
N MET A 320 6.90 -23.60 -22.95
CA MET A 320 6.22 -24.85 -22.60
C MET A 320 7.11 -26.08 -22.80
N ALA A 321 7.88 -26.12 -23.89
CA ALA A 321 8.84 -27.19 -24.17
C ALA A 321 9.98 -27.21 -23.12
N GLU A 322 10.53 -26.05 -22.79
CA GLU A 322 11.59 -25.94 -21.80
C GLU A 322 11.10 -26.28 -20.37
N ALA A 323 9.88 -25.84 -20.02
CA ALA A 323 9.25 -26.20 -18.75
C ALA A 323 9.11 -27.73 -18.59
N ARG A 324 8.68 -28.42 -19.64
CA ARG A 324 8.61 -29.90 -19.66
C ARG A 324 9.97 -30.54 -19.43
N LYS A 325 11.01 -30.07 -20.12
CA LYS A 325 12.40 -30.56 -19.95
C LYS A 325 12.90 -30.38 -18.51
N LYS A 326 12.54 -29.26 -17.85
CA LYS A 326 12.94 -28.96 -16.48
C LYS A 326 12.00 -29.53 -15.41
N GLY A 327 10.96 -30.26 -15.81
CA GLY A 327 9.99 -30.86 -14.89
C GLY A 327 9.12 -29.83 -14.16
N ILE A 328 8.91 -28.65 -14.76
CA ILE A 328 8.00 -27.64 -14.20
C ILE A 328 6.56 -28.05 -14.51
N ALA A 329 5.74 -28.20 -13.47
CA ALA A 329 4.33 -28.49 -13.63
C ALA A 329 3.58 -27.24 -14.12
N VAL A 330 2.99 -27.31 -15.31
CA VAL A 330 2.09 -26.29 -15.85
C VAL A 330 0.69 -26.92 -15.93
N ALA A 331 -0.21 -26.46 -15.08
CA ALA A 331 -1.61 -26.89 -15.08
C ALA A 331 -2.48 -25.88 -15.82
N ILE A 332 -3.13 -26.35 -16.89
CA ILE A 332 -4.07 -25.57 -17.69
C ILE A 332 -5.48 -26.08 -17.34
N SER A 333 -6.10 -25.42 -16.39
CA SER A 333 -7.45 -25.69 -15.91
C SER A 333 -7.92 -24.56 -15.03
N ASP A 334 -9.22 -24.44 -14.84
CA ASP A 334 -9.72 -23.54 -13.80
C ASP A 334 -9.22 -24.00 -12.42
N TRP A 335 -8.77 -23.07 -11.61
CA TRP A 335 -8.18 -23.34 -10.30
C TRP A 335 -8.92 -22.56 -9.21
N PRO A 336 -9.16 -23.21 -8.05
CA PRO A 336 -9.84 -22.57 -6.95
C PRO A 336 -8.94 -21.56 -6.25
N MET A 337 -9.52 -20.51 -5.67
CA MET A 337 -8.78 -19.45 -4.99
C MET A 337 -8.01 -19.91 -3.75
N ASP A 338 -8.47 -21.00 -3.12
CA ASP A 338 -7.82 -21.57 -1.92
C ASP A 338 -6.42 -22.12 -2.20
N VAL A 339 -6.04 -22.34 -3.46
CA VAL A 339 -4.67 -22.73 -3.82
C VAL A 339 -3.63 -21.68 -3.37
N ILE A 340 -4.04 -20.39 -3.35
CA ILE A 340 -3.21 -19.30 -2.84
C ILE A 340 -3.01 -19.48 -1.33
N ASP A 341 -4.10 -19.69 -0.59
CA ASP A 341 -4.07 -19.91 0.86
C ASP A 341 -3.22 -21.12 1.24
N GLN A 342 -3.41 -22.23 0.52
CA GLN A 342 -2.67 -23.47 0.74
C GLN A 342 -1.18 -23.29 0.48
N THR A 343 -0.82 -22.55 -0.59
CA THR A 343 0.58 -22.30 -0.94
C THR A 343 1.27 -21.43 0.12
N LEU A 344 0.63 -20.35 0.55
CA LEU A 344 1.17 -19.45 1.58
C LEU A 344 1.28 -20.17 2.95
N LYS A 345 0.25 -20.92 3.35
CA LYS A 345 0.27 -21.73 4.59
C LYS A 345 1.37 -22.81 4.60
N ALA A 346 1.71 -23.33 3.43
CA ALA A 346 2.81 -24.29 3.27
C ALA A 346 4.20 -23.64 3.20
N GLY A 347 4.33 -22.34 3.47
CA GLY A 347 5.58 -21.60 3.40
C GLY A 347 6.08 -21.39 1.96
N GLY A 348 5.20 -21.45 0.98
CA GLY A 348 5.49 -21.09 -0.41
C GLY A 348 5.26 -19.61 -0.68
N ALA A 349 5.63 -19.15 -1.88
CA ALA A 349 5.37 -17.82 -2.35
C ALA A 349 4.52 -17.85 -3.64
N VAL A 350 3.74 -16.80 -3.88
CA VAL A 350 2.77 -16.72 -4.98
C VAL A 350 2.93 -15.41 -5.73
N LEU A 351 3.12 -15.52 -7.05
CA LEU A 351 2.97 -14.40 -7.96
C LEU A 351 1.62 -14.50 -8.68
N CYS A 352 0.98 -13.36 -8.89
CA CYS A 352 -0.29 -13.28 -9.60
C CYS A 352 -0.22 -12.22 -10.70
N LEU A 353 -0.71 -12.56 -11.89
CA LEU A 353 -0.98 -11.59 -12.94
C LEU A 353 -2.31 -10.88 -12.61
N ILE A 354 -2.28 -9.56 -12.56
CA ILE A 354 -3.45 -8.74 -12.31
C ILE A 354 -3.71 -7.75 -13.44
N SER A 355 -4.93 -7.22 -13.49
CA SER A 355 -5.28 -6.06 -14.30
C SER A 355 -5.21 -4.81 -13.47
N THR A 356 -4.38 -3.84 -13.84
CA THR A 356 -4.28 -2.55 -13.12
C THR A 356 -5.52 -1.68 -13.29
N TYR A 357 -6.45 -2.06 -14.17
CA TYR A 357 -7.66 -1.28 -14.47
C TYR A 357 -8.49 -0.92 -13.23
N ALA A 358 -8.48 -1.77 -12.21
CA ALA A 358 -9.17 -1.48 -10.95
C ALA A 358 -8.50 -0.37 -10.15
N PHE A 359 -7.18 -0.18 -10.30
CA PHE A 359 -6.38 0.79 -9.58
C PHE A 359 -6.26 2.14 -10.30
N ASP A 360 -5.84 2.11 -11.59
CA ASP A 360 -5.41 3.29 -12.35
C ASP A 360 -6.17 3.51 -13.67
N LYS A 361 -7.14 2.61 -14.00
CA LYS A 361 -7.87 2.59 -15.28
C LYS A 361 -7.04 2.23 -16.51
N LYS A 362 -5.77 1.84 -16.34
CA LYS A 362 -4.95 1.33 -17.43
C LYS A 362 -5.24 -0.17 -17.64
N LYS A 363 -5.35 -0.61 -18.89
CA LYS A 363 -5.57 -2.03 -19.21
C LYS A 363 -4.22 -2.72 -19.48
N VAL A 364 -3.33 -2.68 -18.50
CA VAL A 364 -1.99 -3.26 -18.63
C VAL A 364 -1.91 -4.54 -17.79
N PRO A 365 -1.30 -5.64 -18.30
CA PRO A 365 -0.98 -6.80 -17.49
C PRO A 365 0.10 -6.42 -16.48
N HIS A 366 -0.09 -6.82 -15.22
CA HIS A 366 0.81 -6.44 -14.16
C HIS A 366 1.04 -7.59 -13.20
N TRP A 367 2.30 -7.85 -12.84
CA TRP A 367 2.67 -8.89 -11.90
C TRP A 367 2.84 -8.34 -10.50
N VAL A 368 2.24 -9.03 -9.53
CA VAL A 368 2.36 -8.72 -8.10
C VAL A 368 2.73 -9.96 -7.31
N ALA A 369 3.37 -9.76 -6.15
CA ALA A 369 3.58 -10.82 -5.18
C ALA A 369 2.43 -10.83 -4.16
N ILE A 370 1.83 -12.02 -3.90
CA ILE A 370 0.86 -12.17 -2.82
C ILE A 370 1.63 -12.51 -1.55
N THR A 371 1.61 -11.60 -0.58
CA THR A 371 2.47 -11.67 0.60
C THR A 371 1.85 -12.42 1.76
N SER A 372 0.54 -12.32 1.91
CA SER A 372 -0.23 -13.00 2.97
C SER A 372 -1.72 -12.99 2.64
N CYS A 373 -2.50 -13.69 3.45
CA CYS A 373 -3.96 -13.67 3.38
C CYS A 373 -4.59 -13.80 4.76
N ASP A 374 -5.81 -13.30 4.89
CA ASP A 374 -6.69 -13.52 6.02
C ASP A 374 -8.09 -13.94 5.52
N PRO A 375 -9.10 -14.18 6.39
CA PRO A 375 -10.43 -14.55 5.93
C PRO A 375 -11.13 -13.54 5.03
N HIS A 376 -10.67 -12.28 5.00
CA HIS A 376 -11.32 -11.19 4.28
C HIS A 376 -10.52 -10.66 3.11
N CYS A 377 -9.18 -10.73 3.14
CA CYS A 377 -8.30 -10.10 2.17
C CYS A 377 -7.14 -11.02 1.75
N TYR A 378 -6.66 -10.79 0.51
CA TYR A 378 -5.29 -11.06 0.09
C TYR A 378 -4.48 -9.78 0.19
N TYR A 379 -3.22 -9.89 0.61
CA TYR A 379 -2.29 -8.76 0.71
C TYR A 379 -1.26 -8.86 -0.39
N LEU A 380 -1.05 -7.76 -1.11
CA LEU A 380 -0.19 -7.72 -2.29
C LEU A 380 0.99 -6.79 -2.08
N HIS A 381 2.12 -7.15 -2.66
CA HIS A 381 3.21 -6.22 -2.96
C HIS A 381 3.18 -5.92 -4.45
N ASP A 382 3.05 -4.64 -4.76
CA ASP A 382 3.12 -4.10 -6.11
C ASP A 382 4.53 -3.52 -6.33
N PRO A 383 5.29 -3.96 -7.33
CA PRO A 383 6.61 -3.42 -7.60
C PRO A 383 6.60 -2.05 -8.30
N ASP A 384 5.47 -1.64 -8.90
CA ASP A 384 5.36 -0.36 -9.61
C ASP A 384 4.87 0.75 -8.68
N ALA A 385 5.79 1.58 -8.22
CA ALA A 385 5.52 2.75 -7.38
C ALA A 385 5.66 4.09 -8.16
N SER A 386 5.55 4.07 -9.49
CA SER A 386 5.79 5.23 -10.35
C SER A 386 4.81 6.39 -10.12
N ASP A 387 3.57 6.09 -9.73
CA ASP A 387 2.51 7.09 -9.58
C ASP A 387 2.27 7.54 -8.12
N GLY A 388 3.08 7.09 -7.15
CA GLY A 388 2.84 7.39 -5.74
C GLY A 388 4.01 7.08 -4.81
N GLN A 389 3.77 7.23 -3.51
CA GLN A 389 4.76 6.88 -2.50
C GLN A 389 4.94 5.35 -2.42
N PRO A 390 6.16 4.82 -2.34
CA PRO A 390 6.43 3.37 -2.25
C PRO A 390 5.61 2.63 -1.19
N VAL A 391 5.17 3.34 -0.19
CA VAL A 391 4.25 2.93 0.88
C VAL A 391 2.97 2.30 0.39
N GLU A 392 2.37 2.92 -0.60
CA GLU A 392 1.03 2.56 -1.06
C GLU A 392 1.03 1.23 -1.81
N TYR A 393 2.23 0.74 -2.12
CA TYR A 393 2.46 -0.44 -2.95
C TYR A 393 2.88 -1.70 -2.16
N GLN A 394 2.95 -1.58 -0.83
CA GLN A 394 3.30 -2.69 0.06
C GLN A 394 2.10 -3.13 0.91
N HIS A 395 1.91 -4.45 1.06
CA HIS A 395 0.80 -5.05 1.82
C HIS A 395 -0.57 -4.44 1.49
N ILE A 396 -0.85 -4.29 0.20
CA ILE A 396 -2.11 -3.74 -0.31
C ILE A 396 -3.22 -4.74 0.01
N PRO A 397 -4.19 -4.42 0.86
CA PRO A 397 -5.31 -5.30 1.15
C PRO A 397 -6.33 -5.25 0.02
N VAL A 398 -6.59 -6.39 -0.61
CA VAL A 398 -7.64 -6.58 -1.62
C VAL A 398 -8.66 -7.55 -1.07
N ALA A 399 -9.93 -7.18 -1.05
CA ALA A 399 -11.00 -8.06 -0.60
C ALA A 399 -11.05 -9.33 -1.45
N ARG A 400 -11.32 -10.49 -0.83
CA ARG A 400 -11.37 -11.79 -1.52
C ARG A 400 -12.42 -11.80 -2.64
N GLU A 401 -13.57 -11.17 -2.42
CA GLU A 401 -14.64 -11.02 -3.42
C GLU A 401 -14.21 -10.19 -4.64
N ASP A 402 -13.31 -9.23 -4.48
CA ASP A 402 -12.78 -8.39 -5.54
C ASP A 402 -11.55 -8.99 -6.23
N PHE A 403 -10.84 -9.88 -5.54
CA PHE A 403 -9.56 -10.41 -6.01
C PHE A 403 -9.67 -11.18 -7.32
N LEU A 404 -10.73 -11.97 -7.48
CA LEU A 404 -10.96 -12.72 -8.71
C LEU A 404 -11.10 -11.80 -9.94
N ARG A 405 -11.77 -10.67 -9.76
CA ARG A 405 -11.90 -9.64 -10.81
C ARG A 405 -10.56 -8.97 -11.10
N LEU A 406 -9.75 -8.70 -10.07
CA LEU A 406 -8.42 -8.13 -10.21
C LEU A 406 -7.46 -9.10 -10.91
N ALA A 407 -7.49 -10.38 -10.54
CA ALA A 407 -6.65 -11.43 -11.11
C ALA A 407 -7.08 -11.87 -12.52
N SER A 408 -8.14 -11.29 -13.08
CA SER A 408 -8.66 -11.59 -14.42
C SER A 408 -8.19 -10.55 -15.42
N TYR A 409 -7.28 -10.93 -16.33
CA TYR A 409 -6.70 -10.03 -17.33
C TYR A 409 -7.34 -10.21 -18.71
N GLY A 410 -7.52 -9.09 -19.40
CA GLY A 410 -7.99 -9.05 -20.80
C GLY A 410 -9.45 -9.43 -20.98
N THR A 411 -9.89 -9.47 -22.23
CA THR A 411 -11.29 -9.81 -22.62
C THR A 411 -11.60 -11.26 -22.32
N ARG A 412 -10.62 -12.14 -22.44
CA ARG A 412 -10.74 -13.58 -22.16
C ARG A 412 -10.67 -13.91 -20.67
N LYS A 413 -10.46 -12.91 -19.80
CA LYS A 413 -10.36 -13.09 -18.34
C LYS A 413 -9.33 -14.16 -17.94
N VAL A 414 -8.15 -14.07 -18.55
CA VAL A 414 -7.04 -14.98 -18.26
C VAL A 414 -6.58 -14.78 -16.82
N ARG A 415 -6.43 -15.87 -16.08
CA ARG A 415 -5.94 -15.91 -14.71
C ARG A 415 -4.70 -16.78 -14.62
N THR A 416 -3.62 -16.25 -14.09
CA THR A 416 -2.37 -17.00 -13.94
C THR A 416 -1.74 -16.80 -12.58
N LEU A 417 -1.19 -17.90 -12.03
CA LEU A 417 -0.37 -17.89 -10.84
C LEU A 417 0.97 -18.57 -11.13
N VAL A 418 2.03 -18.05 -10.52
CA VAL A 418 3.31 -18.76 -10.39
C VAL A 418 3.53 -19.06 -8.91
N LEU A 419 3.55 -20.34 -8.56
CA LEU A 419 3.71 -20.84 -7.20
C LEU A 419 5.16 -21.28 -7.01
N LEU A 420 5.81 -20.79 -5.97
CA LEU A 420 7.21 -21.04 -5.70
C LEU A 420 7.40 -21.73 -4.36
N LYS A 421 8.42 -22.59 -4.30
CA LYS A 421 8.89 -23.21 -3.05
C LYS A 421 10.42 -23.25 -3.05
N LYS A 422 11.02 -23.22 -1.86
CA LYS A 422 12.43 -23.52 -1.71
C LYS A 422 12.68 -24.98 -2.17
N LYS A 423 13.68 -25.18 -3.01
CA LYS A 423 14.10 -26.53 -3.39
C LYS A 423 14.74 -27.18 -2.17
N LYS A 424 14.33 -28.38 -1.85
CA LYS A 424 14.90 -29.16 -0.74
C LYS A 424 16.32 -29.54 -1.02
#